data_8f8986c5ef212cd3051cf30d3e241e48
#
_entry.id   8f8986c5ef212cd3051cf30d3e241e48
#
_cell.length_a   1.000
_cell.length_b   1.000
_cell.length_c   1.000
_cell.angle_alpha   90.00
_cell.angle_beta   90.00
_cell.angle_gamma   90.00
#
_symmetry.space_group_name_H-M   'P 1'
#
loop_
_entity.id
_entity.type
_entity.pdbx_description
1 polymer ?
#
loop_
_entity_poly.entity_id
_entity_poly.type
_entity_poly.pdbx_seq_one_letter_code
_entity_poly.pdbx_strand_id
1 'polypeptide(L)'
;VTGVQTCALPISKGKNAKKYRRGTEYGSARWGGADDIKPYTDPVFENNIPLTQTERLTMNSRPKQPKYARNKNILVIGGSGSGKTRFFVKPSLMQCTSKDFPTSYIVTDPKGTLILETGKMLQRYKYRIKVLNTINFKKSMKYNPFAYLRSEKDILKLVNTIIANTKGDGEKSGEDFWVKAEKLYYTALIGYIWYEAPEDEKNFTTLLEMINA
;
A
#
# COMPACT_ATOMS: atom_id res chain seq x y z
N VAL A 1 -34.83 42.76 5.78
CA VAL A 1 -34.77 41.43 5.11
C VAL A 1 -34.26 41.56 3.68
N THR A 2 -34.43 42.70 3.00
CA THR A 2 -33.98 42.94 1.62
C THR A 2 -32.49 43.26 1.49
N GLY A 3 -31.82 43.73 2.55
CA GLY A 3 -30.40 44.09 2.54
C GLY A 3 -29.43 42.87 2.47
N VAL A 4 -29.83 41.74 3.01
CA VAL A 4 -28.97 40.51 3.03
C VAL A 4 -28.92 39.84 1.65
N GLN A 5 -29.98 39.95 0.87
CA GLN A 5 -30.01 39.36 -0.50
C GLN A 5 -29.13 40.12 -1.49
N THR A 6 -28.97 41.45 -1.32
CA THR A 6 -28.12 42.26 -2.22
C THR A 6 -26.63 42.07 -1.97
N CYS A 7 -26.21 41.74 -0.76
CA CYS A 7 -24.80 41.44 -0.47
C CYS A 7 -24.37 40.06 -0.93
N ALA A 8 -25.26 39.09 -0.98
CA ALA A 8 -24.93 37.70 -1.40
C ALA A 8 -24.77 37.55 -2.94
N LEU A 9 -25.48 38.36 -3.72
CA LEU A 9 -25.46 38.29 -5.18
C LEU A 9 -24.12 38.62 -5.82
N PRO A 10 -23.37 39.70 -5.39
CA PRO A 10 -22.04 39.97 -5.94
C PRO A 10 -21.01 38.89 -5.62
N ILE A 11 -21.08 38.30 -4.43
CA ILE A 11 -20.15 37.26 -3.95
C ILE A 11 -20.36 35.98 -4.74
N SER A 12 -21.61 35.62 -5.06
CA SER A 12 -21.92 34.40 -5.84
C SER A 12 -21.55 34.50 -7.31
N LYS A 13 -21.33 35.71 -7.84
CA LYS A 13 -20.92 35.97 -9.23
C LYS A 13 -19.42 36.16 -9.42
N GLY A 14 -18.64 36.22 -8.35
CA GLY A 14 -17.18 36.30 -8.42
C GLY A 14 -16.58 35.08 -9.08
N LYS A 15 -15.52 35.26 -9.88
CA LYS A 15 -14.86 34.20 -10.67
C LYS A 15 -14.42 32.98 -9.84
N ASN A 16 -14.20 33.18 -8.53
CA ASN A 16 -13.80 32.14 -7.56
C ASN A 16 -14.77 32.04 -6.36
N ALA A 17 -15.99 32.60 -6.47
CA ALA A 17 -16.93 32.57 -5.37
C ALA A 17 -17.45 31.14 -5.13
N LYS A 18 -17.29 30.63 -3.92
CA LYS A 18 -17.91 29.36 -3.52
C LYS A 18 -19.43 29.55 -3.55
N LYS A 19 -20.12 28.72 -4.33
CA LYS A 19 -21.59 28.69 -4.31
C LYS A 19 -22.05 28.06 -3.00
N TYR A 20 -22.50 28.88 -2.07
CA TYR A 20 -23.16 28.40 -0.86
C TYR A 20 -24.59 27.97 -1.21
N ARG A 21 -24.93 26.74 -0.91
CA ARG A 21 -26.31 26.24 -1.02
C ARG A 21 -26.97 26.35 0.35
N ARG A 22 -28.17 26.90 0.39
CA ARG A 22 -28.96 27.01 1.63
C ARG A 22 -29.12 25.62 2.26
N GLY A 23 -28.88 25.49 3.56
CA GLY A 23 -29.00 24.23 4.30
C GLY A 23 -27.78 23.29 4.18
N THR A 24 -26.65 23.78 3.64
CA THR A 24 -25.40 22.98 3.53
C THR A 24 -24.20 23.69 4.12
N GLU A 25 -24.45 24.64 5.03
CA GLU A 25 -23.41 25.45 5.68
C GLU A 25 -22.41 24.59 6.46
N TYR A 26 -22.85 23.45 6.99
CA TYR A 26 -22.05 22.50 7.78
C TYR A 26 -21.60 21.27 6.98
N GLY A 27 -21.86 21.27 5.68
CA GLY A 27 -21.51 20.19 4.78
C GLY A 27 -22.69 19.64 3.98
N SER A 28 -22.39 19.05 2.84
CA SER A 28 -23.39 18.48 1.94
C SER A 28 -23.39 16.94 1.95
N ALA A 29 -22.75 16.31 2.96
CA ALA A 29 -22.69 14.87 3.07
C ALA A 29 -24.09 14.28 3.40
N ARG A 30 -24.46 13.23 2.70
CA ARG A 30 -25.67 12.45 2.91
C ARG A 30 -25.37 10.97 2.71
N TRP A 31 -26.21 10.12 3.21
CA TRP A 31 -26.15 8.70 2.88
C TRP A 31 -26.42 8.50 1.39
N GLY A 32 -25.58 7.74 0.72
CA GLY A 32 -25.74 7.40 -0.70
C GLY A 32 -26.78 6.31 -0.89
N GLY A 33 -27.55 6.41 -1.99
CA GLY A 33 -28.41 5.34 -2.47
C GLY A 33 -27.75 4.51 -3.59
N ALA A 34 -28.47 3.53 -4.12
CA ALA A 34 -27.98 2.65 -5.19
C ALA A 34 -27.53 3.42 -6.44
N ASP A 35 -28.23 4.49 -6.81
CA ASP A 35 -27.85 5.32 -7.97
C ASP A 35 -26.56 6.10 -7.76
N ASP A 36 -26.26 6.48 -6.54
CA ASP A 36 -25.00 7.18 -6.20
C ASP A 36 -23.80 6.25 -6.31
N ILE A 37 -23.98 4.95 -6.03
CA ILE A 37 -22.94 3.94 -6.02
C ILE A 37 -22.70 3.36 -7.42
N LYS A 38 -23.74 3.28 -8.24
CA LYS A 38 -23.70 2.69 -9.59
C LYS A 38 -22.52 3.15 -10.47
N PRO A 39 -22.13 4.45 -10.51
CA PRO A 39 -20.97 4.89 -11.29
C PRO A 39 -19.61 4.35 -10.81
N TYR A 40 -19.57 3.81 -9.59
CA TYR A 40 -18.35 3.27 -8.95
C TYR A 40 -18.32 1.75 -8.93
N THR A 41 -19.24 1.09 -9.60
CA THR A 41 -19.29 -0.38 -9.73
C THR A 41 -19.02 -0.79 -11.17
N ASP A 42 -18.39 -1.95 -11.35
CA ASP A 42 -18.24 -2.58 -12.66
C ASP A 42 -19.35 -3.61 -12.85
N PRO A 43 -19.92 -3.74 -14.07
CA PRO A 43 -20.93 -4.76 -14.37
C PRO A 43 -20.43 -6.19 -14.13
N VAL A 44 -19.16 -6.45 -14.43
CA VAL A 44 -18.52 -7.75 -14.21
C VAL A 44 -18.13 -7.85 -12.73
N PHE A 45 -18.64 -8.87 -12.05
CA PHE A 45 -18.44 -9.03 -10.61
C PHE A 45 -16.96 -9.11 -10.21
N GLU A 46 -16.19 -9.86 -10.97
CA GLU A 46 -14.76 -10.10 -10.74
C GLU A 46 -13.91 -8.84 -10.83
N ASN A 47 -14.43 -7.80 -11.45
CA ASN A 47 -13.77 -6.50 -11.63
C ASN A 47 -13.99 -5.54 -10.44
N ASN A 48 -14.55 -6.03 -9.36
CA ASN A 48 -14.87 -5.22 -8.19
C ASN A 48 -14.23 -5.75 -6.91
N ILE A 49 -14.03 -4.88 -5.95
CA ILE A 49 -13.74 -5.22 -4.56
C ILE A 49 -15.07 -5.36 -3.84
N PRO A 50 -15.44 -6.56 -3.34
CA PRO A 50 -16.67 -6.75 -2.57
C PRO A 50 -16.57 -6.03 -1.22
N LEU A 51 -17.51 -5.15 -0.92
CA LEU A 51 -17.57 -4.40 0.33
C LEU A 51 -18.56 -5.05 1.31
N THR A 52 -19.73 -5.39 0.80
CA THR A 52 -20.80 -6.09 1.53
C THR A 52 -21.41 -7.15 0.61
N GLN A 53 -22.51 -7.75 1.03
CA GLN A 53 -23.24 -8.70 0.20
C GLN A 53 -23.80 -8.04 -1.08
N THR A 54 -24.18 -6.77 -1.01
CA THR A 54 -24.80 -6.02 -2.11
C THR A 54 -23.88 -5.00 -2.74
N GLU A 55 -23.00 -4.40 -1.94
CA GLU A 55 -22.18 -3.27 -2.36
C GLU A 55 -20.77 -3.69 -2.76
N ARG A 56 -20.27 -3.06 -3.80
CA ARG A 56 -18.95 -3.34 -4.38
C ARG A 56 -18.35 -2.09 -5.01
N LEU A 57 -17.02 -2.06 -5.11
CA LEU A 57 -16.26 -0.94 -5.68
C LEU A 57 -15.41 -1.45 -6.82
N THR A 58 -15.51 -0.83 -8.00
CA THR A 58 -14.71 -1.22 -9.17
C THR A 58 -13.21 -1.15 -8.90
N MET A 59 -12.47 -2.12 -9.40
CA MET A 59 -10.99 -2.11 -9.40
C MET A 59 -10.41 -1.15 -10.44
N ASN A 60 -11.21 -0.62 -11.37
CA ASN A 60 -10.76 0.33 -12.37
C ASN A 60 -10.28 1.64 -11.71
N SER A 61 -8.98 1.91 -11.80
CA SER A 61 -8.37 3.13 -11.25
C SER A 61 -8.38 4.31 -12.23
N ARG A 62 -8.69 4.05 -13.51
CA ARG A 62 -8.72 5.05 -14.58
C ARG A 62 -10.02 4.98 -15.38
N PRO A 63 -11.16 5.33 -14.78
CA PRO A 63 -12.43 5.35 -15.50
C PRO A 63 -12.39 6.40 -16.62
N LYS A 64 -13.22 6.21 -17.66
CA LYS A 64 -13.34 7.16 -18.78
C LYS A 64 -13.64 8.60 -18.32
N GLN A 65 -14.43 8.74 -17.23
CA GLN A 65 -14.72 10.05 -16.64
C GLN A 65 -13.92 10.22 -15.35
N PRO A 66 -12.94 11.14 -15.31
CA PRO A 66 -12.04 11.32 -14.14
C PRO A 66 -12.78 11.62 -12.82
N LYS A 67 -13.96 12.22 -12.89
CA LYS A 67 -14.80 12.51 -11.70
C LYS A 67 -15.19 11.25 -10.91
N TYR A 68 -15.18 10.08 -11.55
CA TYR A 68 -15.48 8.79 -10.92
C TYR A 68 -14.23 8.04 -10.45
N ALA A 69 -13.03 8.56 -10.74
CA ALA A 69 -11.81 8.03 -10.16
C ALA A 69 -11.80 8.33 -8.65
N ARG A 70 -11.82 7.28 -7.82
CA ARG A 70 -11.80 7.41 -6.36
C ARG A 70 -10.64 6.63 -5.79
N ASN A 71 -10.16 7.09 -4.65
CA ASN A 71 -9.27 6.34 -3.81
C ASN A 71 -9.97 5.03 -3.39
N LYS A 72 -9.21 3.93 -3.40
CA LYS A 72 -9.70 2.59 -3.05
C LYS A 72 -9.22 2.14 -1.67
N ASN A 73 -8.81 3.08 -0.82
CA ASN A 73 -8.52 2.78 0.58
C ASN A 73 -9.84 2.44 1.29
N ILE A 74 -9.88 1.24 1.89
CA ILE A 74 -11.07 0.71 2.54
C ILE A 74 -10.72 0.45 4.01
N LEU A 75 -11.48 1.04 4.91
CA LEU A 75 -11.39 0.80 6.35
C LEU A 75 -12.50 -0.14 6.79
N VAL A 76 -12.12 -1.31 7.28
CA VAL A 76 -13.07 -2.32 7.79
C VAL A 76 -12.94 -2.40 9.30
N ILE A 77 -13.98 -1.98 10.03
CA ILE A 77 -14.02 -1.97 11.49
C ILE A 77 -14.91 -3.11 11.98
N GLY A 78 -14.44 -3.84 12.98
CA GLY A 78 -15.20 -4.90 13.63
C GLY A 78 -14.40 -5.56 14.75
N GLY A 79 -15.10 -6.05 15.76
CA GLY A 79 -14.49 -6.78 16.88
C GLY A 79 -13.88 -8.15 16.50
N SER A 80 -13.31 -8.84 17.44
CA SER A 80 -12.88 -10.23 17.24
C SER A 80 -14.08 -11.11 16.89
N GLY A 81 -13.91 -12.02 15.95
CA GLY A 81 -15.00 -12.90 15.50
C GLY A 81 -16.05 -12.27 14.57
N SER A 82 -16.01 -10.95 14.29
CA SER A 82 -16.98 -10.28 13.42
C SER A 82 -16.94 -10.69 11.95
N GLY A 83 -16.04 -11.60 11.58
CA GLY A 83 -15.98 -12.14 10.22
C GLY A 83 -15.21 -11.29 9.20
N LYS A 84 -14.44 -10.27 9.62
CA LYS A 84 -13.64 -9.43 8.70
C LYS A 84 -12.86 -10.21 7.66
N THR A 85 -12.14 -11.24 8.12
CA THR A 85 -11.37 -12.11 7.23
C THR A 85 -12.27 -12.89 6.26
N ARG A 86 -13.39 -13.43 6.76
CA ARG A 86 -14.30 -14.27 5.99
C ARG A 86 -15.10 -13.49 4.96
N PHE A 87 -15.61 -12.31 5.33
CA PHE A 87 -16.57 -11.57 4.51
C PHE A 87 -15.93 -10.44 3.70
N PHE A 88 -14.69 -10.04 4.03
CA PHE A 88 -14.01 -8.99 3.28
C PHE A 88 -12.68 -9.48 2.67
N VAL A 89 -11.74 -9.96 3.50
CA VAL A 89 -10.37 -10.27 3.02
C VAL A 89 -10.39 -11.41 2.00
N LYS A 90 -11.03 -12.54 2.32
CA LYS A 90 -11.09 -13.69 1.40
C LYS A 90 -11.84 -13.38 0.11
N PRO A 91 -13.04 -12.77 0.13
CA PRO A 91 -13.72 -12.36 -1.10
C PRO A 91 -12.89 -11.38 -1.94
N SER A 92 -12.18 -10.45 -1.31
CA SER A 92 -11.29 -9.54 -2.04
C SER A 92 -10.12 -10.27 -2.72
N LEU A 93 -9.53 -11.28 -2.07
CA LEU A 93 -8.50 -12.14 -2.69
C LEU A 93 -9.06 -13.01 -3.82
N MET A 94 -10.33 -13.41 -3.73
CA MET A 94 -10.99 -14.19 -4.79
C MET A 94 -11.18 -13.39 -6.07
N GLN A 95 -11.12 -12.07 -6.04
CA GLN A 95 -11.10 -11.22 -7.25
C GLN A 95 -9.82 -11.36 -8.08
N CYS A 96 -8.87 -12.19 -7.64
CA CYS A 96 -7.73 -12.62 -8.46
C CYS A 96 -8.13 -13.27 -9.80
N THR A 97 -9.41 -13.60 -9.96
CA THR A 97 -10.00 -14.15 -11.19
C THR A 97 -10.21 -13.07 -12.27
N SER A 98 -10.21 -11.79 -11.90
CA SER A 98 -10.39 -10.69 -12.86
C SER A 98 -9.32 -10.72 -13.94
N LYS A 99 -9.77 -10.72 -15.20
CA LYS A 99 -8.89 -10.64 -16.38
C LYS A 99 -8.59 -9.21 -16.78
N ASP A 100 -9.54 -8.30 -16.56
CA ASP A 100 -9.45 -6.90 -16.99
C ASP A 100 -8.59 -6.08 -16.03
N PHE A 101 -8.58 -6.45 -14.74
CA PHE A 101 -7.82 -5.74 -13.70
C PHE A 101 -6.93 -6.70 -12.90
N PRO A 102 -5.87 -7.26 -13.54
CA PRO A 102 -4.92 -8.10 -12.83
C PRO A 102 -4.27 -7.31 -11.69
N THR A 103 -4.42 -7.80 -10.46
CA THR A 103 -4.00 -7.10 -9.25
C THR A 103 -2.99 -7.93 -8.49
N SER A 104 -1.88 -7.32 -8.05
CA SER A 104 -0.96 -7.92 -7.10
C SER A 104 -1.41 -7.63 -5.67
N TYR A 105 -1.26 -8.62 -4.79
CA TYR A 105 -1.68 -8.52 -3.39
C TYR A 105 -0.47 -8.54 -2.47
N ILE A 106 -0.47 -7.64 -1.49
CA ILE A 106 0.41 -7.70 -0.32
C ILE A 106 -0.51 -7.92 0.88
N VAL A 107 -0.33 -9.04 1.58
CA VAL A 107 -1.25 -9.46 2.63
C VAL A 107 -0.49 -9.72 3.92
N THR A 108 -0.92 -9.10 5.01
CA THR A 108 -0.43 -9.41 6.35
C THR A 108 -1.33 -10.49 6.96
N ASP A 109 -0.75 -11.68 7.26
CA ASP A 109 -1.48 -12.82 7.80
C ASP A 109 -0.85 -13.30 9.12
N PRO A 110 -1.17 -12.67 10.26
CA PRO A 110 -0.57 -13.00 11.55
C PRO A 110 -0.82 -14.44 12.00
N LYS A 111 -1.89 -15.07 11.50
CA LYS A 111 -2.29 -16.44 11.86
C LYS A 111 -1.81 -17.49 10.86
N GLY A 112 -1.34 -17.07 9.68
CA GLY A 112 -0.94 -17.97 8.60
C GLY A 112 -2.09 -18.75 7.94
N THR A 113 -3.35 -18.40 8.25
CA THR A 113 -4.52 -19.14 7.75
C THR A 113 -4.91 -18.74 6.33
N LEU A 114 -4.69 -17.48 5.95
CA LEU A 114 -5.07 -16.99 4.63
C LEU A 114 -4.29 -17.72 3.53
N ILE A 115 -2.98 -17.83 3.69
CA ILE A 115 -2.15 -18.52 2.69
C ILE A 115 -2.53 -20.00 2.54
N LEU A 116 -2.87 -20.68 3.64
CA LEU A 116 -3.29 -22.08 3.62
C LEU A 116 -4.61 -22.26 2.87
N GLU A 117 -5.56 -21.34 3.07
CA GLU A 117 -6.89 -21.46 2.48
C GLU A 117 -6.96 -20.92 1.04
N THR A 118 -6.23 -19.86 0.70
CA THR A 118 -6.34 -19.19 -0.60
C THR A 118 -5.16 -19.44 -1.52
N GLY A 119 -4.04 -19.98 -1.02
CA GLY A 119 -2.81 -20.14 -1.78
C GLY A 119 -2.97 -21.03 -3.03
N LYS A 120 -3.64 -22.17 -2.91
CA LYS A 120 -3.89 -23.06 -4.05
C LYS A 120 -4.74 -22.40 -5.14
N MET A 121 -5.72 -21.57 -4.75
CA MET A 121 -6.52 -20.81 -5.68
C MET A 121 -5.66 -19.79 -6.42
N LEU A 122 -4.86 -18.99 -5.70
CA LEU A 122 -3.97 -18.01 -6.31
C LEU A 122 -2.97 -18.67 -7.28
N GLN A 123 -2.41 -19.84 -6.93
CA GLN A 123 -1.54 -20.59 -7.84
C GLN A 123 -2.27 -21.06 -9.11
N ARG A 124 -3.53 -21.50 -9.01
CA ARG A 124 -4.36 -21.87 -10.16
C ARG A 124 -4.53 -20.71 -11.14
N TYR A 125 -4.63 -19.47 -10.62
CA TYR A 125 -4.69 -18.25 -11.41
C TYR A 125 -3.30 -17.67 -11.73
N LYS A 126 -2.24 -18.49 -11.64
CA LYS A 126 -0.85 -18.19 -12.03
C LYS A 126 -0.21 -17.05 -11.21
N TYR A 127 -0.66 -16.81 -10.00
CA TYR A 127 0.00 -15.89 -9.09
C TYR A 127 1.32 -16.46 -8.57
N ARG A 128 2.37 -15.66 -8.61
CA ARG A 128 3.65 -15.97 -7.98
C ARG A 128 3.59 -15.60 -6.50
N ILE A 129 3.44 -16.60 -5.64
CA ILE A 129 3.34 -16.37 -4.21
C ILE A 129 4.72 -16.29 -3.59
N LYS A 130 4.95 -15.22 -2.81
CA LYS A 130 6.13 -15.04 -1.99
C LYS A 130 5.70 -14.93 -0.52
N VAL A 131 6.30 -15.71 0.35
CA VAL A 131 5.96 -15.77 1.78
C VAL A 131 7.16 -15.32 2.60
N LEU A 132 7.01 -14.25 3.38
CA LEU A 132 7.94 -13.86 4.42
C LEU A 132 7.39 -14.34 5.77
N ASN A 133 8.00 -15.39 6.33
CA ASN A 133 7.58 -15.96 7.61
C ASN A 133 8.54 -15.53 8.72
N THR A 134 8.10 -14.58 9.54
CA THR A 134 8.87 -14.03 10.66
C THR A 134 8.83 -14.89 11.91
N ILE A 135 7.91 -15.86 12.00
CA ILE A 135 7.80 -16.79 13.12
C ILE A 135 8.74 -17.98 12.93
N ASN A 136 8.82 -18.48 11.71
CA ASN A 136 9.68 -19.61 11.35
C ASN A 136 10.45 -19.30 10.07
N PHE A 137 11.67 -18.76 10.23
CA PHE A 137 12.52 -18.37 9.10
C PHE A 137 12.91 -19.54 8.18
N LYS A 138 12.92 -20.78 8.68
CA LYS A 138 13.16 -21.98 7.83
C LYS A 138 12.06 -22.17 6.78
N LYS A 139 10.84 -21.69 7.06
CA LYS A 139 9.69 -21.72 6.15
C LYS A 139 9.50 -20.40 5.39
N SER A 140 10.39 -19.44 5.57
CA SER A 140 10.37 -18.16 4.87
C SER A 140 11.11 -18.24 3.54
N MET A 141 10.66 -17.47 2.56
CA MET A 141 11.44 -17.23 1.35
C MET A 141 12.63 -16.34 1.70
N LYS A 142 13.77 -16.64 1.12
CA LYS A 142 14.97 -15.80 1.24
C LYS A 142 14.79 -14.52 0.43
N TYR A 143 15.31 -13.43 0.97
CA TYR A 143 15.33 -12.12 0.33
C TYR A 143 16.76 -11.59 0.32
N ASN A 144 17.28 -11.29 -0.87
CA ASN A 144 18.57 -10.64 -1.04
C ASN A 144 18.35 -9.24 -1.59
N PRO A 145 18.54 -8.16 -0.79
CA PRO A 145 18.34 -6.79 -1.25
C PRO A 145 19.33 -6.37 -2.34
N PHE A 146 20.52 -6.94 -2.42
CA PHE A 146 21.47 -6.64 -3.49
C PHE A 146 20.90 -6.89 -4.89
N ALA A 147 20.06 -7.90 -5.05
CA ALA A 147 19.39 -8.19 -6.32
C ALA A 147 18.45 -7.08 -6.82
N TYR A 148 18.15 -6.09 -5.98
CA TYR A 148 17.29 -4.96 -6.31
C TYR A 148 18.03 -3.64 -6.44
N LEU A 149 19.36 -3.62 -6.25
CA LEU A 149 20.18 -2.45 -6.48
C LEU A 149 20.39 -2.24 -7.98
N ARG A 150 19.96 -1.09 -8.49
CA ARG A 150 20.08 -0.72 -9.91
C ARG A 150 20.89 0.56 -10.13
N SER A 151 21.14 1.30 -9.07
CA SER A 151 21.83 2.57 -9.11
C SER A 151 22.51 2.86 -7.76
N GLU A 152 23.48 3.75 -7.75
CA GLU A 152 24.12 4.24 -6.52
C GLU A 152 23.11 4.81 -5.51
N LYS A 153 22.02 5.44 -6.01
CA LYS A 153 20.94 5.93 -5.16
C LYS A 153 20.24 4.81 -4.37
N ASP A 154 20.21 3.60 -4.93
CA ASP A 154 19.60 2.45 -4.25
C ASP A 154 20.52 1.91 -3.16
N ILE A 155 21.85 2.03 -3.31
CA ILE A 155 22.82 1.73 -2.25
C ILE A 155 22.54 2.64 -1.04
N LEU A 156 22.42 3.94 -1.25
CA LEU A 156 22.09 4.89 -0.18
C LEU A 156 20.73 4.61 0.48
N LYS A 157 19.74 4.19 -0.29
CA LYS A 157 18.44 3.77 0.27
C LYS A 157 18.57 2.53 1.14
N LEU A 158 19.33 1.52 0.67
CA LEU A 158 19.57 0.30 1.43
C LEU A 158 20.27 0.62 2.74
N VAL A 159 21.35 1.40 2.72
CA VAL A 159 22.10 1.83 3.91
C VAL A 159 21.20 2.57 4.90
N ASN A 160 20.43 3.56 4.41
CA ASN A 160 19.50 4.30 5.28
C ASN A 160 18.45 3.38 5.89
N THR A 161 17.98 2.38 5.15
CA THR A 161 16.99 1.41 5.64
C THR A 161 17.59 0.51 6.71
N ILE A 162 18.83 0.04 6.54
CA ILE A 162 19.54 -0.75 7.55
C ILE A 162 19.66 0.06 8.85
N ILE A 163 20.23 1.25 8.77
CA ILE A 163 20.43 2.12 9.93
C ILE A 163 19.11 2.45 10.62
N ALA A 164 18.06 2.81 9.87
CA ALA A 164 16.76 3.15 10.43
C ALA A 164 16.09 1.98 11.18
N ASN A 165 16.32 0.74 10.71
CA ASN A 165 15.72 -0.45 11.31
C ASN A 165 16.59 -1.10 12.40
N THR A 166 17.86 -0.72 12.53
CA THR A 166 18.76 -1.22 13.58
C THR A 166 18.81 -0.31 14.79
N LYS A 167 18.37 0.94 14.68
CA LYS A 167 18.21 1.85 15.82
C LYS A 167 17.08 1.38 16.74
N GLY A 168 17.37 1.28 18.05
CA GLY A 168 16.35 1.00 19.04
C GLY A 168 15.35 2.16 19.20
N ASP A 169 14.15 1.84 19.70
CA ASP A 169 13.00 2.78 19.89
C ASP A 169 13.28 3.96 20.86
N GLY A 170 14.47 4.09 21.42
CA GLY A 170 14.82 5.11 22.43
C GLY A 170 15.80 6.19 21.99
N GLU A 171 16.47 6.05 20.87
CA GLU A 171 17.45 7.01 20.43
C GLU A 171 16.81 8.16 19.63
N LYS A 172 16.64 9.30 20.29
CA LYS A 172 16.33 10.57 19.61
C LYS A 172 17.43 10.85 18.59
N SER A 173 17.05 10.97 17.35
CA SER A 173 17.92 11.23 16.20
C SER A 173 18.57 12.62 16.28
N GLY A 174 19.65 12.74 17.04
CA GLY A 174 20.68 13.67 16.65
C GLY A 174 21.48 12.99 15.51
N GLU A 175 21.80 13.70 14.43
CA GLU A 175 22.79 13.22 13.48
C GLU A 175 24.16 13.20 14.20
N ASP A 176 24.38 12.17 15.01
CA ASP A 176 25.62 11.98 15.73
C ASP A 176 26.73 11.60 14.74
N PHE A 177 27.93 12.01 15.04
CA PHE A 177 29.14 11.67 14.30
C PHE A 177 29.22 10.17 13.98
N TRP A 178 28.89 9.33 14.94
CA TRP A 178 28.90 7.88 14.77
C TRP A 178 27.92 7.36 13.72
N VAL A 179 26.73 7.92 13.64
CA VAL A 179 25.73 7.56 12.62
C VAL A 179 26.20 7.95 11.22
N LYS A 180 26.89 9.11 11.11
CA LYS A 180 27.48 9.54 9.84
C LYS A 180 28.63 8.64 9.42
N ALA A 181 29.50 8.26 10.36
CA ALA A 181 30.59 7.35 10.11
C ALA A 181 30.11 5.96 9.71
N GLU A 182 29.12 5.40 10.41
CA GLU A 182 28.48 4.13 10.10
C GLU A 182 27.86 4.15 8.70
N LYS A 183 27.17 5.23 8.36
CA LYS A 183 26.57 5.40 7.04
C LYS A 183 27.61 5.41 5.92
N LEU A 184 28.72 6.11 6.10
CA LEU A 184 29.82 6.14 5.14
C LEU A 184 30.45 4.76 5.00
N TYR A 185 30.69 4.07 6.11
CA TYR A 185 31.27 2.74 6.13
C TYR A 185 30.39 1.72 5.38
N TYR A 186 29.11 1.62 5.71
CA TYR A 186 28.19 0.74 4.98
C TYR A 186 28.06 1.12 3.50
N THR A 187 28.09 2.41 3.19
CA THR A 187 28.01 2.86 1.79
C THR A 187 29.25 2.40 1.01
N ALA A 188 30.43 2.48 1.60
CA ALA A 188 31.66 2.04 0.97
C ALA A 188 31.67 0.51 0.76
N LEU A 189 31.34 -0.27 1.78
CA LEU A 189 31.33 -1.73 1.70
C LEU A 189 30.28 -2.26 0.73
N ILE A 190 29.06 -1.78 0.83
CA ILE A 190 27.96 -2.20 -0.07
C ILE A 190 28.23 -1.75 -1.50
N GLY A 191 28.81 -0.55 -1.67
CA GLY A 191 29.23 -0.07 -2.98
C GLY A 191 30.33 -0.95 -3.58
N TYR A 192 31.36 -1.30 -2.80
CA TYR A 192 32.41 -2.18 -3.24
C TYR A 192 31.88 -3.55 -3.67
N ILE A 193 31.03 -4.18 -2.84
CA ILE A 193 30.40 -5.47 -3.19
C ILE A 193 29.56 -5.33 -4.47
N TRP A 194 28.82 -4.25 -4.63
CA TRP A 194 27.95 -4.07 -5.78
C TRP A 194 28.73 -3.91 -7.10
N TYR A 195 29.88 -3.20 -7.06
CA TYR A 195 30.69 -2.95 -8.24
C TYR A 195 31.65 -4.11 -8.57
N GLU A 196 32.31 -4.66 -7.56
CA GLU A 196 33.47 -5.52 -7.77
C GLU A 196 33.18 -7.01 -7.50
N ALA A 197 32.18 -7.34 -6.66
CA ALA A 197 31.95 -8.73 -6.33
C ALA A 197 31.21 -9.48 -7.46
N PRO A 198 31.45 -10.78 -7.64
CA PRO A 198 30.65 -11.64 -8.51
C PRO A 198 29.21 -11.76 -7.99
N GLU A 199 28.26 -12.16 -8.85
CA GLU A 199 26.81 -12.13 -8.53
C GLU A 199 26.42 -13.01 -7.35
N ASP A 200 27.10 -14.13 -7.11
CA ASP A 200 26.87 -15.06 -6.00
C ASP A 200 27.37 -14.50 -4.66
N GLU A 201 28.32 -13.59 -4.68
CA GLU A 201 28.85 -12.89 -3.50
C GLU A 201 28.13 -11.58 -3.19
N LYS A 202 27.27 -11.08 -4.06
CA LYS A 202 26.45 -9.90 -3.80
C LYS A 202 25.32 -10.20 -2.80
N ASN A 203 25.69 -10.31 -1.52
CA ASN A 203 24.77 -10.63 -0.43
C ASN A 203 25.26 -10.11 0.92
N PHE A 204 24.42 -10.22 1.96
CA PHE A 204 24.78 -9.80 3.31
C PHE A 204 25.79 -10.70 4.02
N THR A 205 25.96 -11.94 3.59
CA THR A 205 27.01 -12.81 4.16
C THR A 205 28.37 -12.23 3.86
N THR A 206 28.63 -11.89 2.60
CA THR A 206 29.86 -11.22 2.17
C THR A 206 30.07 -9.88 2.90
N LEU A 207 29.01 -9.08 3.05
CA LEU A 207 29.11 -7.84 3.83
C LEU A 207 29.54 -8.09 5.28
N LEU A 208 28.97 -9.09 5.94
CA LEU A 208 29.34 -9.44 7.31
C LEU A 208 30.78 -9.98 7.41
N GLU A 209 31.21 -10.77 6.45
CA GLU A 209 32.58 -11.25 6.36
C GLU A 209 33.55 -10.09 6.22
N MET A 210 33.28 -9.11 5.37
CA MET A 210 34.10 -7.91 5.21
C MET A 210 34.15 -7.02 6.47
N ILE A 211 33.08 -7.00 7.26
CA ILE A 211 33.04 -6.23 8.52
C ILE A 211 33.91 -6.93 9.60
N ASN A 212 33.97 -8.26 9.56
CA ASN A 212 34.67 -9.06 10.55
C ASN A 212 36.15 -9.34 10.19
N ALA A 213 36.56 -9.00 8.98
CA ALA A 213 37.96 -9.14 8.53
C ALA A 213 38.86 -8.00 9.01
#